data_ceff12283c0527e92aed402dbb325126
#
_entry.id   ceff12283c0527e92aed402dbb325126
#
_cell.length_a   1.000
_cell.length_b   1.000
_cell.length_c   1.000
_cell.angle_alpha   90.00
_cell.angle_beta   90.00
_cell.angle_gamma   90.00
#
_symmetry.space_group_name_H-M   'P 1'
#
loop_
_entity.id
_entity.type
_entity.pdbx_description
1 polymer ?
#
loop_
_entity_poly.entity_id
_entity_poly.type
_entity_poly.pdbx_seq_one_letter_code
_entity_poly.pdbx_strand_id
1 'polypeptide(L)'
;MGSLQQLIDDLADESVPLSQSLRQLLTFSYRAGADTLRAWVLNELNGYPKDSEVPNYRQDVSYCIKMFYVGMGGYQKQTILSPSDLPQNLSFDSDEMTAVGASISELEMVVNAEAVPSIELPKKWVAMYAQLFEEGQASGFSMMVLELSLIHISER
;
A
#
# COMPACT_ATOMS: atom_id res chain seq x y z
N MET A 1 25.49 -3.56 23.44
CA MET A 1 24.16 -3.06 23.80
C MET A 1 23.97 -1.70 23.18
N GLY A 2 23.05 -1.57 22.25
CA GLY A 2 22.75 -0.26 21.67
C GLY A 2 22.22 0.68 22.74
N SER A 3 22.79 1.86 22.84
CA SER A 3 22.25 2.95 23.66
C SER A 3 21.03 3.54 22.94
N LEU A 4 20.18 4.28 23.66
CA LEU A 4 19.08 5.04 23.03
C LEU A 4 19.62 5.96 21.92
N GLN A 5 20.82 6.50 22.11
CA GLN A 5 21.48 7.33 21.10
C GLN A 5 21.76 6.54 19.83
N GLN A 6 22.26 5.31 19.92
CA GLN A 6 22.51 4.46 18.76
C GLN A 6 21.21 4.16 18.01
N LEU A 7 20.10 3.93 18.72
CA LEU A 7 18.79 3.71 18.08
C LEU A 7 18.31 4.96 17.34
N ILE A 8 18.53 6.15 17.91
CA ILE A 8 18.19 7.42 17.25
C ILE A 8 19.05 7.61 15.99
N ASP A 9 20.33 7.30 16.07
CA ASP A 9 21.24 7.40 14.94
C ASP A 9 20.86 6.41 13.82
N ASP A 10 20.52 5.15 14.19
CA ASP A 10 20.09 4.13 13.24
C ASP A 10 18.74 4.49 12.56
N LEU A 11 17.83 5.16 13.28
CA LEU A 11 16.55 5.64 12.72
C LEU A 11 16.74 6.84 11.76
N ALA A 12 17.82 7.59 11.92
CA ALA A 12 18.16 8.72 11.06
C ALA A 12 19.02 8.30 9.85
N ASP A 13 19.54 7.08 9.84
CA ASP A 13 20.38 6.55 8.77
C ASP A 13 19.51 5.78 7.75
N GLU A 14 19.31 6.35 6.58
CA GLU A 14 18.53 5.75 5.48
C GLU A 14 19.14 4.42 4.97
N SER A 15 20.39 4.13 5.27
CA SER A 15 21.02 2.86 4.92
C SER A 15 20.65 1.71 5.83
N VAL A 16 20.10 2.00 7.01
CA VAL A 16 19.64 0.99 7.99
C VAL A 16 18.18 0.65 7.73
N PRO A 17 17.84 -0.62 7.46
CA PRO A 17 16.45 -1.02 7.27
C PRO A 17 15.58 -0.65 8.49
N LEU A 18 14.44 -0.03 8.26
CA LEU A 18 13.51 0.39 9.32
C LEU A 18 13.08 -0.80 10.20
N SER A 19 12.89 -1.98 9.59
CA SER A 19 12.59 -3.22 10.31
C SER A 19 13.66 -3.59 11.34
N GLN A 20 14.93 -3.30 11.05
CA GLN A 20 16.03 -3.53 11.99
C GLN A 20 15.94 -2.57 13.18
N SER A 21 15.76 -1.29 12.93
CA SER A 21 15.60 -0.26 13.97
C SER A 21 14.38 -0.53 14.86
N LEU A 22 13.27 -0.98 14.27
CA LEU A 22 12.08 -1.39 15.01
C LEU A 22 12.32 -2.60 15.92
N ARG A 23 13.14 -3.59 15.51
CA ARG A 23 13.52 -4.70 16.40
C ARG A 23 14.35 -4.25 17.60
N GLN A 24 15.24 -3.27 17.41
CA GLN A 24 15.98 -2.65 18.50
C GLN A 24 15.03 -1.90 19.43
N LEU A 25 14.09 -1.12 18.87
CA LEU A 25 13.07 -0.41 19.63
C LEU A 25 12.16 -1.35 20.41
N LEU A 26 11.82 -2.51 19.85
CA LEU A 26 11.07 -3.56 20.56
C LEU A 26 11.83 -4.03 21.80
N THR A 27 13.12 -4.30 21.67
CA THR A 27 13.96 -4.70 22.80
C THR A 27 14.02 -3.61 23.88
N PHE A 28 14.13 -2.35 23.46
CA PHE A 28 14.11 -1.20 24.36
C PHE A 28 12.76 -1.09 25.09
N SER A 29 11.63 -1.24 24.38
CA SER A 29 10.29 -1.15 24.97
C SER A 29 10.05 -2.19 26.07
N TYR A 30 10.57 -3.42 25.90
CA TYR A 30 10.53 -4.45 26.94
C TYR A 30 11.29 -4.03 28.20
N ARG A 31 12.50 -3.46 28.04
CA ARG A 31 13.33 -3.03 29.17
C ARG A 31 12.76 -1.83 29.90
N ALA A 32 12.13 -0.92 29.15
CA ALA A 32 11.51 0.28 29.69
C ALA A 32 10.11 0.05 30.28
N GLY A 33 9.53 -1.13 30.09
CA GLY A 33 8.14 -1.41 30.48
C GLY A 33 7.12 -0.58 29.72
N ALA A 34 7.45 -0.16 28.50
CA ALA A 34 6.61 0.72 27.67
C ALA A 34 5.62 -0.09 26.83
N ASP A 35 4.52 -0.54 27.44
CA ASP A 35 3.56 -1.48 26.82
C ASP A 35 2.90 -0.93 25.56
N THR A 36 2.52 0.35 25.54
CA THR A 36 1.91 0.99 24.36
C THR A 36 2.88 1.04 23.18
N LEU A 37 4.13 1.43 23.46
CA LEU A 37 5.18 1.44 22.44
C LEU A 37 5.45 0.04 21.91
N ARG A 38 5.49 -0.96 22.81
CA ARG A 38 5.71 -2.36 22.43
C ARG A 38 4.60 -2.88 21.52
N ALA A 39 3.34 -2.61 21.85
CA ALA A 39 2.19 -3.02 21.05
C ALA A 39 2.23 -2.39 19.64
N TRP A 40 2.55 -1.11 19.56
CA TRP A 40 2.72 -0.42 18.28
C TRP A 40 3.85 -1.03 17.44
N VAL A 41 5.05 -1.22 18.02
CA VAL A 41 6.19 -1.81 17.31
C VAL A 41 5.89 -3.21 16.81
N LEU A 42 5.17 -4.02 17.60
CA LEU A 42 4.76 -5.36 17.17
C LEU A 42 3.83 -5.33 15.96
N ASN A 43 2.89 -4.39 15.93
CA ASN A 43 2.01 -4.22 14.77
C ASN A 43 2.79 -3.75 13.53
N GLU A 44 3.76 -2.84 13.69
CA GLU A 44 4.62 -2.42 12.59
C GLU A 44 5.45 -3.59 12.02
N LEU A 45 6.00 -4.43 12.89
CA LEU A 45 6.84 -5.56 12.49
C LEU A 45 6.06 -6.74 11.90
N ASN A 46 4.85 -7.01 12.41
CA ASN A 46 4.06 -8.19 12.04
C ASN A 46 2.91 -7.88 11.08
N GLY A 47 2.62 -6.60 10.85
CA GLY A 47 1.43 -6.12 10.17
C GLY A 47 0.23 -5.96 11.11
N TYR A 48 -0.72 -5.18 10.65
CA TYR A 48 -1.97 -4.90 11.37
C TYR A 48 -3.02 -5.96 11.02
N PRO A 49 -3.72 -6.55 12.01
CA PRO A 49 -4.82 -7.46 11.75
C PRO A 49 -5.91 -6.80 10.89
N LYS A 50 -6.58 -7.58 10.06
CA LYS A 50 -7.55 -7.09 9.07
C LYS A 50 -8.69 -6.25 9.68
N ASP A 51 -9.07 -6.56 10.92
CA ASP A 51 -10.16 -5.89 11.63
C ASP A 51 -9.65 -4.89 12.67
N SER A 52 -8.35 -4.56 12.66
CA SER A 52 -7.77 -3.59 13.58
C SER A 52 -7.68 -2.22 12.95
N GLU A 53 -7.81 -1.20 13.78
CA GLU A 53 -7.57 0.17 13.40
C GLU A 53 -6.08 0.38 13.11
N VAL A 54 -5.76 0.84 11.90
CA VAL A 54 -4.40 1.20 11.52
C VAL A 54 -4.13 2.67 11.87
N PRO A 55 -2.88 3.05 12.18
CA PRO A 55 -2.54 4.46 12.43
C PRO A 55 -2.86 5.37 11.23
N ASN A 56 -3.14 6.63 11.51
CA ASN A 56 -3.52 7.62 10.49
C ASN A 56 -2.49 7.75 9.35
N TYR A 57 -1.19 7.61 9.65
CA TYR A 57 -0.14 7.64 8.63
C TYR A 57 -0.14 6.43 7.67
N ARG A 58 -0.92 5.40 7.98
CA ARG A 58 -1.14 4.22 7.14
C ARG A 58 -2.52 4.21 6.47
N GLN A 59 -3.33 5.25 6.73
CA GLN A 59 -4.63 5.47 6.11
C GLN A 59 -4.48 6.50 4.98
N ASP A 60 -5.50 6.60 4.14
CA ASP A 60 -5.58 7.58 3.04
C ASP A 60 -4.34 7.57 2.12
N VAL A 61 -3.77 6.39 1.90
CA VAL A 61 -2.65 6.25 0.97
C VAL A 61 -3.14 6.58 -0.43
N SER A 62 -2.45 7.52 -1.08
CA SER A 62 -2.77 7.92 -2.45
C SER A 62 -2.67 6.73 -3.39
N TYR A 63 -3.64 6.60 -4.29
CA TYR A 63 -3.68 5.53 -5.27
C TYR A 63 -4.09 6.03 -6.64
N CYS A 64 -3.75 5.29 -7.66
CA CYS A 64 -4.31 5.45 -9.00
C CYS A 64 -4.86 4.11 -9.49
N ILE A 65 -5.81 4.18 -10.41
CA ILE A 65 -6.37 3.00 -11.04
C ILE A 65 -5.78 2.88 -12.43
N LYS A 66 -5.18 1.75 -12.74
CA LYS A 66 -4.69 1.42 -14.07
C LYS A 66 -5.60 0.41 -14.73
N MET A 67 -6.02 0.72 -15.93
CA MET A 67 -6.72 -0.21 -16.80
C MET A 67 -5.78 -0.70 -17.90
N PHE A 68 -5.77 -2.00 -18.08
CA PHE A 68 -5.01 -2.66 -19.14
C PHE A 68 -5.97 -3.19 -20.19
N TYR A 69 -5.68 -2.86 -21.43
CA TYR A 69 -6.40 -3.36 -22.59
C TYR A 69 -5.51 -4.32 -23.36
N VAL A 70 -6.06 -5.44 -23.75
CA VAL A 70 -5.44 -6.34 -24.73
C VAL A 70 -6.35 -6.35 -25.96
N GLY A 71 -5.92 -5.70 -27.02
CA GLY A 71 -6.66 -5.67 -28.30
C GLY A 71 -6.36 -6.88 -29.17
N MET A 72 -7.15 -7.08 -30.20
CA MET A 72 -6.89 -8.07 -31.25
C MET A 72 -5.52 -7.80 -31.89
N GLY A 73 -4.68 -8.81 -31.97
CA GLY A 73 -3.30 -8.69 -32.47
C GLY A 73 -2.25 -8.42 -31.40
N GLY A 74 -2.58 -8.53 -30.11
CA GLY A 74 -1.62 -8.37 -29.01
C GLY A 74 -1.28 -6.93 -28.63
N TYR A 75 -2.06 -5.97 -29.15
CA TYR A 75 -1.92 -4.57 -28.77
C TYR A 75 -2.28 -4.39 -27.30
N GLN A 76 -1.37 -3.82 -26.52
CA GLN A 76 -1.59 -3.47 -25.13
C GLN A 76 -1.63 -1.96 -24.97
N LYS A 77 -2.66 -1.46 -24.30
CA LYS A 77 -2.77 -0.07 -23.89
C LYS A 77 -3.04 0.01 -22.40
N GLN A 78 -2.38 0.94 -21.74
CA GLN A 78 -2.60 1.27 -20.36
C GLN A 78 -3.24 2.65 -20.26
N THR A 79 -4.27 2.78 -19.44
CA THR A 79 -4.90 4.05 -19.11
C THR A 79 -4.94 4.22 -17.61
N ILE A 80 -4.55 5.41 -17.13
CA ILE A 80 -4.61 5.77 -15.73
C ILE A 80 -5.90 6.53 -15.50
N LEU A 81 -6.66 6.12 -14.48
CA LEU A 81 -7.88 6.79 -14.06
C LEU A 81 -7.69 7.41 -12.68
N SER A 82 -8.21 8.62 -12.52
CA SER A 82 -8.37 9.22 -11.20
C SER A 82 -9.58 8.59 -10.48
N PRO A 83 -9.57 8.52 -9.14
CA PRO A 83 -10.76 8.12 -8.37
C PRO A 83 -12.02 8.93 -8.71
N SER A 84 -11.85 10.20 -9.09
CA SER A 84 -12.94 11.09 -9.52
C SER A 84 -13.55 10.71 -10.87
N ASP A 85 -12.83 9.92 -11.66
CA ASP A 85 -13.33 9.45 -12.98
C ASP A 85 -14.21 8.21 -12.84
N LEU A 86 -14.29 7.65 -11.62
CA LEU A 86 -15.13 6.50 -11.32
C LEU A 86 -16.60 6.92 -11.20
N PRO A 87 -17.53 6.15 -11.79
CA PRO A 87 -18.96 6.35 -11.53
C PRO A 87 -19.28 6.27 -10.04
N GLN A 88 -20.19 7.12 -9.56
CA GLN A 88 -20.56 7.18 -8.14
C GLN A 88 -21.11 5.86 -7.58
N ASN A 89 -21.71 5.03 -8.43
CA ASN A 89 -22.19 3.70 -8.06
C ASN A 89 -21.06 2.65 -7.95
N LEU A 90 -19.85 2.99 -8.34
CA LEU A 90 -18.63 2.22 -8.14
C LEU A 90 -17.77 2.84 -7.02
N SER A 91 -18.39 3.55 -6.08
CA SER A 91 -17.66 4.03 -4.92
C SER A 91 -17.04 2.84 -4.19
N PHE A 92 -15.73 2.88 -4.08
CA PHE A 92 -15.00 2.02 -3.16
C PHE A 92 -15.40 2.40 -1.75
N ASP A 93 -15.47 1.45 -0.89
CA ASP A 93 -15.21 1.72 0.51
C ASP A 93 -13.72 2.07 0.58
N SER A 94 -13.46 3.37 0.36
CA SER A 94 -12.11 3.89 0.16
C SER A 94 -11.24 3.61 1.39
N ASP A 95 -11.84 3.58 2.55
CA ASP A 95 -11.17 3.46 3.82
C ASP A 95 -10.53 2.08 4.01
N GLU A 96 -11.19 1.00 3.57
CA GLU A 96 -10.61 -0.34 3.62
C GLU A 96 -9.50 -0.57 2.58
N MET A 97 -9.58 0.08 1.42
CA MET A 97 -8.65 -0.17 0.32
C MET A 97 -7.40 0.73 0.36
N THR A 98 -7.48 1.85 1.05
CA THR A 98 -6.35 2.78 1.19
C THR A 98 -5.56 2.58 2.47
N ALA A 99 -6.03 1.73 3.38
CA ALA A 99 -5.32 1.39 4.60
C ALA A 99 -4.27 0.30 4.34
N VAL A 100 -3.01 0.59 4.67
CA VAL A 100 -1.89 -0.34 4.47
C VAL A 100 -1.59 -1.08 5.76
N GLY A 101 -2.13 -2.29 5.88
CA GLY A 101 -1.91 -3.17 7.03
C GLY A 101 -0.65 -4.04 6.96
N ALA A 102 0.08 -4.04 5.85
CA ALA A 102 1.27 -4.85 5.64
C ALA A 102 2.39 -4.54 6.67
N SER A 103 3.19 -5.54 7.00
CA SER A 103 4.36 -5.37 7.86
C SER A 103 5.42 -4.48 7.21
N ILE A 104 6.25 -3.82 8.03
CA ILE A 104 7.37 -3.01 7.49
C ILE A 104 8.30 -3.85 6.63
N SER A 105 8.56 -5.11 6.98
CA SER A 105 9.42 -5.98 6.16
C SER A 105 8.84 -6.27 4.78
N GLU A 106 7.51 -6.42 4.66
CA GLU A 106 6.84 -6.58 3.37
C GLU A 106 6.92 -5.29 2.55
N LEU A 107 6.74 -4.13 3.17
CA LEU A 107 6.87 -2.84 2.49
C LEU A 107 8.30 -2.59 2.02
N GLU A 108 9.32 -2.90 2.84
CA GLU A 108 10.72 -2.83 2.45
C GLU A 108 11.04 -3.73 1.25
N MET A 109 10.47 -4.95 1.21
CA MET A 109 10.65 -5.85 0.06
C MET A 109 10.08 -5.25 -1.23
N VAL A 110 8.91 -4.61 -1.15
CA VAL A 110 8.28 -3.94 -2.30
C VAL A 110 9.12 -2.78 -2.78
N VAL A 111 9.58 -1.92 -1.86
CA VAL A 111 10.43 -0.77 -2.18
C VAL A 111 11.76 -1.22 -2.80
N ASN A 112 12.42 -2.23 -2.22
CA ASN A 112 13.70 -2.76 -2.71
C ASN A 112 13.57 -3.47 -4.07
N ALA A 113 12.42 -4.03 -4.36
CA ALA A 113 12.12 -4.65 -5.66
C ALA A 113 11.75 -3.63 -6.74
N GLU A 114 11.71 -2.33 -6.41
CA GLU A 114 11.16 -1.27 -7.26
C GLU A 114 9.75 -1.61 -7.79
N ALA A 115 9.03 -2.45 -7.04
CA ALA A 115 7.69 -2.88 -7.38
C ALA A 115 6.67 -1.85 -6.86
N VAL A 116 5.65 -1.61 -7.65
CA VAL A 116 4.52 -0.80 -7.20
C VAL A 116 3.49 -1.72 -6.57
N PRO A 117 3.14 -1.52 -5.28
CA PRO A 117 2.09 -2.32 -4.66
C PRO A 117 0.79 -2.17 -5.43
N SER A 118 0.24 -3.28 -5.86
CA SER A 118 -0.96 -3.27 -6.67
C SER A 118 -1.96 -4.33 -6.22
N ILE A 119 -3.23 -3.99 -6.32
CA ILE A 119 -4.36 -4.89 -5.99
C ILE A 119 -5.18 -5.05 -7.25
N GLU A 120 -5.39 -6.28 -7.71
CA GLU A 120 -6.29 -6.56 -8.81
C GLU A 120 -7.74 -6.33 -8.38
N LEU A 121 -8.45 -5.49 -9.14
CA LEU A 121 -9.85 -5.20 -8.87
C LEU A 121 -10.76 -6.34 -9.37
N PRO A 122 -11.90 -6.58 -8.70
CA PRO A 122 -12.82 -7.62 -9.10
C PRO A 122 -13.27 -7.51 -10.56
N LYS A 123 -13.33 -8.63 -11.27
CA LYS A 123 -13.71 -8.68 -12.70
C LYS A 123 -15.07 -8.04 -13.01
N LYS A 124 -15.98 -8.01 -12.05
CA LYS A 124 -17.28 -7.29 -12.18
C LYS A 124 -17.08 -5.79 -12.45
N TRP A 125 -16.03 -5.18 -11.90
CA TRP A 125 -15.69 -3.78 -12.10
C TRP A 125 -15.21 -3.53 -13.52
N VAL A 126 -14.37 -4.44 -14.03
CA VAL A 126 -13.89 -4.40 -15.42
C VAL A 126 -15.07 -4.46 -16.38
N ALA A 127 -16.02 -5.36 -16.14
CA ALA A 127 -17.23 -5.50 -16.97
C ALA A 127 -18.14 -4.25 -16.92
N MET A 128 -18.31 -3.65 -15.73
CA MET A 128 -19.11 -2.43 -15.58
C MET A 128 -18.45 -1.23 -16.28
N TYR A 129 -17.12 -1.12 -16.19
CA TYR A 129 -16.37 -0.06 -16.87
C TYR A 129 -16.38 -0.22 -18.39
N ALA A 130 -16.29 -1.45 -18.88
CA ALA A 130 -16.38 -1.74 -20.30
C ALA A 130 -17.68 -1.21 -20.93
N GLN A 131 -18.78 -1.23 -20.16
CA GLN A 131 -20.07 -0.70 -20.63
C GLN A 131 -20.11 0.82 -20.75
N LEU A 132 -19.27 1.54 -20.02
CA LEU A 132 -19.21 3.01 -20.06
C LEU A 132 -18.40 3.54 -21.26
N PHE A 133 -17.56 2.71 -21.85
CA PHE A 133 -16.75 3.03 -23.02
C PHE A 133 -17.32 2.44 -24.31
N GLU A 134 -18.63 2.42 -24.44
CA GLU A 134 -19.40 1.69 -25.46
C GLU A 134 -19.15 2.05 -26.92
N GLU A 135 -18.47 3.11 -27.23
CA GLU A 135 -18.27 3.49 -28.64
C GLU A 135 -16.97 2.92 -29.22
N GLY A 136 -16.93 1.62 -29.43
CA GLY A 136 -16.05 0.98 -30.42
C GLY A 136 -14.75 0.37 -29.91
N GLN A 137 -14.46 0.33 -28.60
CA GLN A 137 -13.22 -0.24 -28.07
C GLN A 137 -13.41 -1.33 -26.98
N ALA A 138 -14.61 -1.73 -26.71
CA ALA A 138 -14.97 -2.58 -25.56
C ALA A 138 -14.54 -4.07 -25.65
N SER A 139 -13.92 -4.51 -26.72
CA SER A 139 -13.62 -5.93 -26.93
C SER A 139 -12.30 -6.42 -26.31
N GLY A 140 -11.62 -5.62 -25.49
CA GLY A 140 -10.28 -5.95 -25.05
C GLY A 140 -9.92 -5.69 -23.57
N PHE A 141 -10.87 -5.44 -22.69
CA PHE A 141 -10.55 -5.25 -21.26
C PHE A 141 -10.09 -6.54 -20.61
N SER A 142 -8.88 -6.55 -20.09
CA SER A 142 -8.36 -7.73 -19.41
C SER A 142 -8.20 -7.55 -17.91
N MET A 143 -7.86 -6.36 -17.42
CA MET A 143 -7.54 -6.17 -16.00
C MET A 143 -7.66 -4.71 -15.55
N MET A 144 -8.15 -4.49 -14.34
CA MET A 144 -8.01 -3.24 -13.60
C MET A 144 -7.19 -3.47 -12.35
N VAL A 145 -6.24 -2.60 -12.09
CA VAL A 145 -5.35 -2.69 -10.94
C VAL A 145 -5.35 -1.36 -10.20
N LEU A 146 -5.48 -1.44 -8.88
CA LEU A 146 -5.28 -0.32 -7.99
C LEU A 146 -3.82 -0.31 -7.56
N GLU A 147 -3.09 0.74 -7.90
CA GLU A 147 -1.71 0.94 -7.47
C GLU A 147 -1.66 1.96 -6.34
N LEU A 148 -0.99 1.58 -5.25
CA LEU A 148 -0.80 2.43 -4.08
C LEU A 148 0.50 3.22 -4.22
N SER A 149 0.44 4.52 -3.90
CA SER A 149 1.64 5.34 -3.77
C SER A 149 2.15 5.27 -2.33
N LEU A 150 3.24 4.54 -2.13
CA LEU A 150 3.88 4.41 -0.81
C LEU A 150 4.81 5.59 -0.46
N ILE A 151 4.98 6.56 -1.35
CA ILE A 151 5.89 7.70 -1.16
C ILE A 151 5.54 8.48 0.12
N HIS A 152 4.25 8.58 0.45
CA HIS A 152 3.80 9.31 1.65
C HIS A 152 4.04 8.58 2.97
N ILE A 153 4.36 7.28 2.96
CA ILE A 153 4.63 6.53 4.20
C ILE A 153 6.07 6.77 4.68
N SER A 154 6.99 7.05 3.77
CA SER A 154 8.41 7.27 4.08
C SER A 154 8.78 8.72 4.41
N GLU A 155 7.90 9.69 4.11
CA GLU A 155 8.20 11.12 4.28
C GLU A 155 7.58 11.75 5.56
N ARG A 156 7.00 10.95 6.43
CA ARG A 156 6.41 11.39 7.72
C ARG A 156 7.03 10.63 8.87
#